data_b8df748c57de8b23bbcd19230127f5ea
#
_entry.id   b8df748c57de8b23bbcd19230127f5ea
#
_cell.length_a   1.000
_cell.length_b   1.000
_cell.length_c   1.000
_cell.angle_alpha   90.00
_cell.angle_beta   90.00
_cell.angle_gamma   90.00
#
_symmetry.space_group_name_H-M   'P 1'
#
loop_
_entity.id
_entity.type
_entity.pdbx_description
1 polymer ?
#
loop_
_entity_poly.entity_id
_entity_poly.type
_entity_poly.pdbx_seq_one_letter_code
_entity_poly.pdbx_strand_id
1 'polypeptide(L)'
;MQARSALFDLYGDYLRPRGGRAPVAALVRLLAPLGIAPPAVRTAVSRMVRQGWLHPLRLSSGPGYLLTPKAARRLDEAGARIYRTATQRWDGRFDLLVIDP
;
A
#
# COMPACT_ATOMS: atom_id res chain seq x y z
N MET A 1 14.70 3.82 -5.24
CA MET A 1 13.66 3.09 -4.51
C MET A 1 13.10 1.99 -5.39
N GLN A 2 12.88 0.83 -4.82
CA GLN A 2 12.37 -0.30 -5.59
C GLN A 2 10.87 -0.18 -5.75
N ALA A 3 10.38 -0.58 -6.94
CA ALA A 3 8.97 -0.48 -7.26
C ALA A 3 8.10 -1.28 -6.29
N ARG A 4 8.55 -2.46 -5.89
CA ARG A 4 7.77 -3.29 -4.97
C ARG A 4 7.56 -2.61 -3.62
N SER A 5 8.63 -2.07 -3.06
CA SER A 5 8.53 -1.36 -1.78
C SER A 5 7.65 -0.13 -1.90
N ALA A 6 7.80 0.60 -2.99
CA ALA A 6 6.97 1.79 -3.20
C ALA A 6 5.50 1.43 -3.33
N LEU A 7 5.19 0.30 -3.98
CA LEU A 7 3.81 -0.14 -4.10
C LEU A 7 3.23 -0.55 -2.76
N PHE A 8 3.99 -1.25 -1.92
CA PHE A 8 3.52 -1.60 -0.59
C PHE A 8 3.23 -0.34 0.23
N ASP A 9 4.12 0.64 0.17
CA ASP A 9 3.91 1.88 0.89
C ASP A 9 2.69 2.63 0.37
N LEU A 10 2.54 2.69 -0.95
CA LEU A 10 1.40 3.36 -1.56
C LEU A 10 0.08 2.73 -1.15
N TYR A 11 0.00 1.41 -1.21
CA TYR A 11 -1.22 0.71 -0.81
C TYR A 11 -1.47 0.84 0.68
N GLY A 12 -0.44 0.74 1.49
CA GLY A 12 -0.60 0.82 2.93
C GLY A 12 -1.00 2.20 3.41
N ASP A 13 -0.32 3.23 2.92
CA ASP A 13 -0.51 4.58 3.45
C ASP A 13 -1.61 5.35 2.75
N TYR A 14 -1.75 5.16 1.45
CA TYR A 14 -2.63 6.00 0.67
C TYR A 14 -3.89 5.30 0.19
N LEU A 15 -3.77 4.08 -0.33
CA LEU A 15 -4.89 3.40 -0.98
C LEU A 15 -5.79 2.63 -0.02
N ARG A 16 -5.25 2.09 1.07
CA ARG A 16 -6.09 1.34 2.01
C ARG A 16 -7.26 2.15 2.53
N PRO A 17 -7.06 3.40 2.98
CA PRO A 17 -8.20 4.19 3.43
C PRO A 17 -9.17 4.52 2.30
N ARG A 18 -8.75 4.33 1.05
CA ARG A 18 -9.56 4.66 -0.12
C ARG A 18 -10.05 3.43 -0.85
N GLY A 19 -10.22 2.32 -0.14
CA GLY A 19 -10.77 1.11 -0.71
C GLY A 19 -9.75 0.06 -1.11
N GLY A 20 -8.48 0.35 -1.00
CA GLY A 20 -7.42 -0.62 -1.25
C GLY A 20 -7.27 -1.04 -2.70
N ARG A 21 -7.76 -0.26 -3.66
CA ARG A 21 -7.69 -0.60 -5.07
C ARG A 21 -7.37 0.62 -5.90
N ALA A 22 -6.75 0.39 -7.04
CA ALA A 22 -6.41 1.47 -7.95
C ALA A 22 -6.19 0.90 -9.34
N PRO A 23 -6.52 1.69 -10.39
CA PRO A 23 -6.18 1.28 -11.76
C PRO A 23 -4.67 1.37 -11.97
N VAL A 24 -4.17 0.53 -12.87
CA VAL A 24 -2.73 0.49 -13.12
C VAL A 24 -2.21 1.85 -13.59
N ALA A 25 -3.02 2.58 -14.34
CA ALA A 25 -2.62 3.90 -14.80
C ALA A 25 -2.35 4.86 -13.64
N ALA A 26 -3.15 4.77 -12.58
CA ALA A 26 -2.94 5.59 -11.39
C ALA A 26 -1.66 5.18 -10.67
N LEU A 27 -1.40 3.88 -10.59
CA LEU A 27 -0.18 3.42 -9.94
C LEU A 27 1.06 3.94 -10.66
N VAL A 28 1.03 3.89 -11.99
CA VAL A 28 2.12 4.41 -12.80
C VAL A 28 2.32 5.90 -12.52
N ARG A 29 1.21 6.64 -12.51
CA ARG A 29 1.27 8.09 -12.30
C ARG A 29 1.77 8.47 -10.91
N LEU A 30 1.33 7.73 -9.91
CA LEU A 30 1.70 8.04 -8.53
C LEU A 30 3.16 7.69 -8.22
N LEU A 31 3.71 6.72 -8.91
CA LEU A 31 5.09 6.31 -8.67
C LEU A 31 6.10 7.03 -9.55
N ALA A 32 5.64 7.72 -10.58
CA ALA A 32 6.55 8.44 -11.47
C ALA A 32 7.42 9.46 -10.74
N PRO A 33 6.87 10.26 -9.80
CA PRO A 33 7.72 11.23 -9.09
C PRO A 33 8.84 10.59 -8.26
N LEU A 34 8.71 9.31 -7.97
CA LEU A 34 9.75 8.58 -7.22
C LEU A 34 10.81 8.01 -8.15
N GLY A 35 10.74 8.32 -9.43
CA GLY A 35 11.72 7.84 -10.39
C GLY A 35 11.49 6.41 -10.85
N ILE A 36 10.28 5.89 -10.65
CA ILE A 36 9.96 4.52 -11.03
C ILE A 36 9.26 4.53 -12.39
N ALA A 37 9.91 3.91 -13.37
CA ALA A 37 9.40 3.90 -14.74
C ALA A 37 8.19 2.99 -14.87
N PRO A 38 7.28 3.28 -15.81
CA PRO A 38 6.09 2.46 -16.00
C PRO A 38 6.36 0.96 -16.17
N PRO A 39 7.36 0.52 -16.94
CA PRO A 39 7.64 -0.92 -17.02
C PRO A 39 8.00 -1.55 -15.69
N ALA A 40 8.71 -0.81 -14.83
CA ALA A 40 9.07 -1.31 -13.51
C ALA A 40 7.83 -1.49 -12.64
N VAL A 41 6.89 -0.56 -12.73
CA VAL A 41 5.63 -0.66 -12.00
C VAL A 41 4.87 -1.91 -12.45
N ARG A 42 4.75 -2.11 -13.75
CA ARG A 42 3.99 -3.25 -14.27
C ARG A 42 4.63 -4.58 -13.90
N THR A 43 5.95 -4.65 -13.94
CA THR A 43 6.66 -5.86 -13.54
C THR A 43 6.45 -6.16 -12.06
N ALA A 44 6.54 -5.13 -11.22
CA ALA A 44 6.36 -5.31 -9.79
C ALA A 44 4.94 -5.76 -9.47
N VAL A 45 3.94 -5.15 -10.13
CA VAL A 45 2.55 -5.51 -9.95
C VAL A 45 2.32 -6.98 -10.32
N SER A 46 2.86 -7.41 -11.45
CA SER A 46 2.72 -8.81 -11.90
C SER A 46 3.29 -9.77 -10.86
N ARG A 47 4.44 -9.44 -10.31
CA ARG A 47 5.05 -10.27 -9.28
C ARG A 47 4.21 -10.31 -8.02
N MET A 48 3.68 -9.17 -7.62
CA MET A 48 2.86 -9.10 -6.41
C MET A 48 1.56 -9.89 -6.58
N VAL A 49 1.00 -9.92 -7.77
CA VAL A 49 -0.16 -10.76 -8.05
C VAL A 49 0.20 -12.23 -7.87
N ARG A 50 1.33 -12.65 -8.44
CA ARG A 50 1.76 -14.04 -8.31
C ARG A 50 2.06 -14.42 -6.87
N GLN A 51 2.53 -13.49 -6.08
CA GLN A 51 2.84 -13.73 -4.68
C GLN A 51 1.62 -13.63 -3.76
N GLY A 52 0.48 -13.29 -4.32
CA GLY A 52 -0.75 -13.19 -3.53
C GLY A 52 -0.93 -11.88 -2.78
N TRP A 53 -0.15 -10.87 -3.10
CA TRP A 53 -0.28 -9.56 -2.46
C TRP A 53 -1.32 -8.68 -3.12
N LEU A 54 -1.54 -8.84 -4.42
CA LEU A 54 -2.49 -8.06 -5.18
C LEU A 54 -3.41 -8.98 -5.96
N HIS A 55 -4.64 -8.54 -6.16
CA HIS A 55 -5.65 -9.27 -6.91
C HIS A 55 -6.10 -8.41 -8.09
N PRO A 56 -6.01 -8.92 -9.33
CA PRO A 56 -6.43 -8.13 -10.49
C PRO A 56 -7.95 -8.02 -10.55
N LEU A 57 -8.43 -6.86 -10.96
CA LEU A 57 -9.85 -6.65 -11.14
C LEU A 57 -10.04 -5.57 -12.20
N ARG A 58 -11.28 -5.48 -12.71
CA ARG A 58 -11.60 -4.46 -13.69
C ARG A 58 -12.32 -3.32 -13.01
N LEU A 59 -11.79 -2.13 -13.17
CA LEU A 59 -12.41 -0.92 -12.67
C LEU A 59 -13.02 -0.16 -13.85
N SER A 60 -13.85 0.83 -13.56
CA SER A 60 -14.47 1.62 -14.63
C SER A 60 -13.42 2.32 -15.49
N SER A 61 -12.28 2.63 -14.91
CA SER A 61 -11.20 3.31 -15.64
C SER A 61 -10.21 2.34 -16.28
N GLY A 62 -10.44 1.02 -16.18
CA GLY A 62 -9.57 0.02 -16.79
C GLY A 62 -9.10 -1.02 -15.82
N PRO A 63 -8.07 -1.80 -16.21
CA PRO A 63 -7.54 -2.82 -15.31
C PRO A 63 -6.94 -2.20 -14.06
N GLY A 64 -7.15 -2.86 -12.93
CA GLY A 64 -6.65 -2.38 -11.66
C GLY A 64 -6.28 -3.52 -10.74
N TYR A 65 -5.88 -3.18 -9.50
CA TYR A 65 -5.40 -4.16 -8.55
C TYR A 65 -5.85 -3.81 -7.15
N LEU A 66 -6.32 -4.83 -6.46
CA LEU A 66 -6.83 -4.71 -5.10
C LEU A 66 -5.85 -5.36 -4.13
N LEU A 67 -5.60 -4.70 -3.01
CA LEU A 67 -4.79 -5.27 -1.95
C LEU A 67 -5.51 -6.48 -1.37
N THR A 68 -4.83 -7.62 -1.29
CA THR A 68 -5.46 -8.84 -0.78
C THR A 68 -5.50 -8.83 0.75
N PRO A 69 -6.37 -9.65 1.36
CA PRO A 69 -6.37 -9.79 2.82
C PRO A 69 -5.02 -10.24 3.37
N LYS A 70 -4.29 -11.08 2.62
CA LYS A 70 -2.97 -11.50 3.01
C LYS A 70 -2.02 -10.32 3.13
N ALA A 71 -2.05 -9.43 2.13
CA ALA A 71 -1.20 -8.26 2.14
C ALA A 71 -1.62 -7.28 3.22
N ALA A 72 -2.93 -7.12 3.42
CA ALA A 72 -3.44 -6.22 4.44
C ALA A 72 -2.97 -6.66 5.82
N ARG A 73 -3.02 -7.96 6.08
CA ARG A 73 -2.53 -8.48 7.37
C ARG A 73 -1.05 -8.21 7.55
N ARG A 74 -0.27 -8.37 6.49
CA ARG A 74 1.16 -8.11 6.55
C ARG A 74 1.43 -6.64 6.90
N LEU A 75 0.68 -5.74 6.27
CA LEU A 75 0.82 -4.32 6.55
C LEU A 75 0.37 -3.98 7.97
N ASP A 76 -0.70 -4.64 8.44
CA ASP A 76 -1.16 -4.42 9.81
C ASP A 76 -0.12 -4.84 10.83
N GLU A 77 0.54 -5.96 10.59
CA GLU A 77 1.59 -6.43 11.52
C GLU A 77 2.73 -5.44 11.59
N ALA A 78 3.17 -4.95 10.43
CA ALA A 78 4.25 -3.96 10.41
C ALA A 78 3.80 -2.66 11.06
N GLY A 79 2.60 -2.21 10.76
CA GLY A 79 2.07 -0.99 11.33
C GLY A 79 1.87 -1.09 12.84
N ALA A 80 1.40 -2.24 13.30
CA ALA A 80 1.19 -2.43 14.72
C ALA A 80 2.50 -2.34 15.48
N ARG A 81 3.57 -2.87 14.91
CA ARG A 81 4.87 -2.80 15.56
C ARG A 81 5.35 -1.37 15.69
N ILE A 82 5.24 -0.60 14.63
CA ILE A 82 5.66 0.80 14.64
C ILE A 82 4.79 1.59 15.59
N TYR A 83 3.51 1.34 15.57
CA TYR A 83 2.56 2.07 16.37
C TYR A 83 2.80 1.84 17.86
N ARG A 84 3.09 0.59 18.24
CA ARG A 84 3.37 0.27 19.62
C ARG A 84 4.59 1.02 20.11
N THR A 85 5.62 1.08 19.30
CA THR A 85 6.83 1.78 19.67
C THR A 85 6.55 3.27 19.88
N ALA A 86 5.79 3.86 18.98
CA ALA A 86 5.46 5.27 19.07
C ALA A 86 4.61 5.54 20.31
N THR A 87 3.65 4.67 20.58
CA THR A 87 2.79 4.83 21.75
C THR A 87 3.59 4.77 23.04
N GLN A 88 4.52 3.86 23.13
CA GLN A 88 5.36 3.77 24.31
C GLN A 88 6.16 5.03 24.50
N ARG A 89 6.68 5.59 23.43
CA ARG A 89 7.45 6.79 23.52
C ARG A 89 6.62 7.97 23.96
N TRP A 90 5.40 8.03 23.52
CA TRP A 90 4.51 9.12 23.87
C TRP A 90 3.89 8.95 25.20
N ASP A 91 4.09 7.82 25.83
CA ASP A 91 3.56 7.67 27.13
C ASP A 91 2.09 7.72 27.15
N GLY A 92 1.47 7.36 26.13
CA GLY A 92 0.08 7.20 26.11
C GLY A 92 -0.74 8.40 26.06
N ARG A 93 -0.19 9.52 25.97
CA ARG A 93 -1.05 10.58 25.87
C ARG A 93 -1.60 10.63 24.57
N PHE A 94 -1.93 10.34 24.17
CA PHE A 94 -2.44 10.36 23.09
C PHE A 94 -3.46 9.93 22.69
N ASP A 95 -3.57 9.88 23.01
CA ASP A 95 -4.59 9.45 22.83
C ASP A 95 -5.29 9.81 21.75
N LEU A 96 -5.04 10.33 21.54
CA LEU A 96 -5.50 10.54 20.76
C LEU A 96 -5.29 10.40 19.66
N LEU A 97 -4.92 10.64 19.50
CA LEU A 97 -4.67 10.51 18.55
C LEU A 97 -4.74 9.74 17.84
N VAL A 98 -4.86 9.56 18.10
CA VAL A 98 -4.91 8.84 17.68
C VAL A 98 -5.50 8.39 16.97
N ILE A 99 -5.71 8.53 16.93
CA ILE A 99 -6.20 8.18 16.54
C ILE A 99 -6.59 7.80 15.69
N ASP A 100 -6.64 7.90 15.41
CA ASP A 100 -6.91 7.52 14.76
C ASP A 100 -6.93 7.11 14.02
N PRO A 101 -6.98 7.01 13.87
CA PRO A 101 -6.88 6.62 13.15
C PRO A 101 -7.09 6.30 12.76
#